data_a390417b75605dcbac4595df394821ab
#
_entry.id   a390417b75605dcbac4595df394821ab
#
_cell.length_a   1.000
_cell.length_b   1.000
_cell.length_c   1.000
_cell.angle_alpha   90.00
_cell.angle_beta   90.00
_cell.angle_gamma   90.00
#
_symmetry.space_group_name_H-M   'P 1'
#
loop_
_entity.id
_entity.type
_entity.pdbx_description
1 polymer ?
#
loop_
_entity_poly.entity_id
_entity_poly.type
_entity_poly.pdbx_seq_one_letter_code
_entity_poly.pdbx_strand_id
1 'polypeptide(L)'
;MRALIYIAARDTGVEGLPEPPATVPGLFDAAFDLAFTFPGPDSRELFEHALRLNSELETYVACLATIHKFRLKYRQVLSTQPFATMDQIGPRALLQYKQLENRSLAALLVWRKWLYDIDNRAAQDTGYLFEPVISAALGGASFGARNSPVRRLSDPSKGRQVDCIIDDRAYEIKIRVTIAASGQGRWHEELTFPAEARAAGFTPVLVVLDPTDNPKLAELVRAYHAVGGEHYLGEDAWAHLRTTASAEMAVFLEKYIHAPLDAVVDSLSDDEALPNLQLSDQVNSVQFKVGDDSWLVARAATRGVLEADEA
;
A
#
# COMPACT_ATOMS: atom_id res chain seq x y z
N MET A 1 1.67 17.78 -10.68
CA MET A 1 0.24 17.91 -11.03
C MET A 1 0.00 17.80 -12.54
N ARG A 2 0.58 18.66 -13.41
CA ARG A 2 0.33 18.65 -14.86
C ARG A 2 0.48 17.27 -15.52
N ALA A 3 1.61 16.58 -15.27
CA ALA A 3 1.83 15.23 -15.81
C ALA A 3 0.71 14.25 -15.42
N LEU A 4 0.24 14.31 -14.17
CA LEU A 4 -0.83 13.42 -13.69
C LEU A 4 -2.17 13.69 -14.42
N ILE A 5 -2.47 14.95 -14.71
CA ILE A 5 -3.68 15.31 -15.46
C ILE A 5 -3.61 14.74 -16.89
N TYR A 6 -2.48 14.90 -17.57
CA TYR A 6 -2.28 14.34 -18.91
C TYR A 6 -2.26 12.81 -18.91
N ILE A 7 -1.68 12.18 -17.88
CA ILE A 7 -1.74 10.73 -17.71
C ILE A 7 -3.21 10.28 -17.59
N ALA A 8 -3.97 10.90 -16.70
CA ALA A 8 -5.37 10.57 -16.48
C ALA A 8 -6.21 10.74 -17.76
N ALA A 9 -6.05 11.87 -18.46
CA ALA A 9 -6.77 12.12 -19.72
C ALA A 9 -6.42 11.09 -20.80
N ARG A 10 -5.13 10.76 -20.97
CA ARG A 10 -4.68 9.73 -21.90
C ARG A 10 -5.30 8.37 -21.58
N ASP A 11 -5.32 7.99 -20.33
CA ASP A 11 -5.74 6.66 -19.88
C ASP A 11 -7.26 6.47 -19.97
N THR A 12 -8.01 7.56 -19.80
CA THR A 12 -9.48 7.58 -19.90
C THR A 12 -10.00 8.00 -21.29
N GLY A 13 -9.10 8.29 -22.23
CA GLY A 13 -9.48 8.72 -23.58
C GLY A 13 -10.15 10.09 -23.64
N VAL A 14 -9.92 10.97 -22.64
CA VAL A 14 -10.47 12.32 -22.63
C VAL A 14 -9.70 13.21 -23.63
N GLU A 15 -10.42 13.71 -24.62
CA GLU A 15 -9.94 14.62 -25.63
C GLU A 15 -10.30 16.07 -25.27
N GLY A 16 -9.60 17.05 -25.91
CA GLY A 16 -9.91 18.47 -25.77
C GLY A 16 -9.01 19.22 -24.77
N LEU A 17 -8.08 18.53 -24.09
CA LEU A 17 -7.01 19.23 -23.37
C LEU A 17 -5.99 19.85 -24.34
N PRO A 18 -5.31 20.95 -23.95
CA PRO A 18 -4.18 21.46 -24.69
C PRO A 18 -3.13 20.38 -24.93
N GLU A 19 -2.49 20.40 -26.10
CA GLU A 19 -1.43 19.45 -26.42
C GLU A 19 -0.29 19.53 -25.37
N PRO A 20 0.17 18.38 -24.82
CA PRO A 20 1.24 18.41 -23.84
C PRO A 20 2.54 18.90 -24.48
N PRO A 21 3.25 19.86 -23.86
CA PRO A 21 4.44 20.48 -24.45
C PRO A 21 5.67 19.58 -24.43
N ALA A 22 5.56 18.38 -23.85
CA ALA A 22 6.58 17.33 -23.80
C ALA A 22 5.93 15.96 -23.74
N THR A 23 6.72 14.92 -24.00
CA THR A 23 6.27 13.53 -23.85
C THR A 23 5.77 13.28 -22.42
N VAL A 24 4.51 12.83 -22.29
CA VAL A 24 3.89 12.50 -21.01
C VAL A 24 4.51 11.20 -20.47
N PRO A 25 5.19 11.23 -19.33
CA PRO A 25 5.83 10.04 -18.77
C PRO A 25 4.81 9.01 -18.30
N GLY A 26 5.23 7.77 -18.10
CA GLY A 26 4.48 6.78 -17.33
C GLY A 26 4.57 7.06 -15.83
N LEU A 27 3.54 6.68 -15.06
CA LEU A 27 3.53 6.89 -13.60
C LEU A 27 4.70 6.18 -12.89
N PHE A 28 5.11 5.03 -13.41
CA PHE A 28 6.16 4.20 -12.83
C PHE A 28 7.54 4.45 -13.43
N ASP A 29 7.68 5.35 -14.41
CA ASP A 29 8.96 5.72 -14.98
C ASP A 29 9.86 6.36 -13.92
N ALA A 30 11.14 5.98 -13.91
CA ALA A 30 12.12 6.57 -12.99
C ALA A 30 12.25 8.09 -13.18
N ALA A 31 12.12 8.58 -14.41
CA ALA A 31 12.14 10.00 -14.75
C ALA A 31 10.91 10.77 -14.19
N PHE A 32 9.81 10.07 -13.90
CA PHE A 32 8.62 10.69 -13.32
C PHE A 32 8.89 11.33 -11.96
N ASP A 33 9.79 10.77 -11.18
CA ASP A 33 10.19 11.33 -9.89
C ASP A 33 10.83 12.72 -10.01
N LEU A 34 11.41 13.01 -11.16
CA LEU A 34 12.01 14.31 -11.50
C LEU A 34 11.00 15.28 -12.16
N ALA A 35 9.82 14.79 -12.51
CA ALA A 35 8.84 15.50 -13.32
C ALA A 35 7.92 16.46 -12.53
N PHE A 36 8.28 16.89 -11.32
CA PHE A 36 7.61 18.04 -10.67
C PHE A 36 7.70 19.31 -11.52
N THR A 37 8.62 19.34 -12.46
CA THR A 37 8.87 20.42 -13.42
C THR A 37 8.25 20.19 -14.79
N PHE A 38 7.31 19.23 -14.94
CA PHE A 38 6.64 18.99 -16.22
C PHE A 38 6.08 20.31 -16.78
N PRO A 39 6.53 20.74 -17.99
CA PRO A 39 6.15 22.02 -18.56
C PRO A 39 4.65 22.06 -18.89
N GLY A 40 4.10 23.24 -19.16
CA GLY A 40 2.72 23.39 -19.61
C GLY A 40 1.99 24.56 -18.96
N PRO A 41 0.68 24.69 -19.22
CA PRO A 41 -0.17 25.75 -18.71
C PRO A 41 -0.24 25.72 -17.17
N ASP A 42 -0.91 26.71 -16.58
CA ASP A 42 -1.16 26.69 -15.14
C ASP A 42 -1.85 25.36 -14.74
N SER A 43 -1.37 24.74 -13.68
CA SER A 43 -1.85 23.41 -13.29
C SER A 43 -3.29 23.42 -12.78
N ARG A 44 -3.74 24.53 -12.22
CA ARG A 44 -5.12 24.70 -11.74
C ARG A 44 -6.06 24.89 -12.92
N GLU A 45 -5.71 25.77 -13.85
CA GLU A 45 -6.52 26.01 -15.06
C GLU A 45 -6.65 24.72 -15.89
N LEU A 46 -5.54 23.99 -16.04
CA LEU A 46 -5.52 22.70 -16.73
C LEU A 46 -6.43 21.67 -16.03
N PHE A 47 -6.38 21.61 -14.70
CA PHE A 47 -7.22 20.70 -13.92
C PHE A 47 -8.70 21.08 -14.01
N GLU A 48 -9.03 22.36 -13.83
CA GLU A 48 -10.42 22.85 -13.99
C GLU A 48 -10.95 22.60 -15.40
N HIS A 49 -10.08 22.68 -16.42
CA HIS A 49 -10.46 22.33 -17.79
C HIS A 49 -10.72 20.83 -17.92
N ALA A 50 -9.84 19.99 -17.39
CA ALA A 50 -10.01 18.54 -17.40
C ALA A 50 -11.33 18.10 -16.73
N LEU A 51 -11.66 18.69 -15.57
CA LEU A 51 -12.91 18.39 -14.86
C LEU A 51 -14.18 18.79 -15.61
N ARG A 52 -14.13 19.84 -16.43
CA ARG A 52 -15.24 20.20 -17.32
C ARG A 52 -15.47 19.19 -18.45
N LEU A 53 -14.41 18.51 -18.87
CA LEU A 53 -14.49 17.44 -19.89
C LEU A 53 -14.96 16.11 -19.29
N ASN A 54 -14.45 15.75 -18.13
CA ASN A 54 -14.87 14.55 -17.39
C ASN A 54 -14.59 14.73 -15.88
N SER A 55 -15.65 14.76 -15.06
CA SER A 55 -15.56 14.94 -13.61
C SER A 55 -14.86 13.81 -12.90
N GLU A 56 -14.87 12.59 -13.44
CA GLU A 56 -14.18 11.42 -12.86
C GLU A 56 -12.66 11.59 -12.81
N LEU A 57 -12.10 12.51 -13.63
CA LEU A 57 -10.67 12.81 -13.58
C LEU A 57 -10.21 13.36 -12.23
N GLU A 58 -11.10 13.90 -11.41
CA GLU A 58 -10.77 14.34 -10.06
C GLU A 58 -10.25 13.17 -9.22
N THR A 59 -11.05 12.11 -9.13
CA THR A 59 -10.70 10.90 -8.39
C THR A 59 -9.49 10.20 -9.00
N TYR A 60 -9.46 10.09 -10.32
CA TYR A 60 -8.35 9.46 -11.03
C TYR A 60 -7.00 10.15 -10.73
N VAL A 61 -6.94 11.47 -10.88
CA VAL A 61 -5.72 12.26 -10.61
C VAL A 61 -5.34 12.21 -9.12
N ALA A 62 -6.32 12.25 -8.22
CA ALA A 62 -6.07 12.13 -6.78
C ALA A 62 -5.45 10.77 -6.40
N CYS A 63 -5.94 9.69 -7.01
CA CYS A 63 -5.39 8.34 -6.82
C CYS A 63 -3.97 8.22 -7.39
N LEU A 64 -3.70 8.73 -8.61
CA LEU A 64 -2.33 8.80 -9.17
C LEU A 64 -1.39 9.59 -8.25
N ALA A 65 -1.83 10.75 -7.74
CA ALA A 65 -1.04 11.57 -6.83
C ALA A 65 -0.74 10.85 -5.52
N THR A 66 -1.71 10.07 -5.02
CA THR A 66 -1.55 9.28 -3.80
C THR A 66 -0.50 8.19 -4.00
N ILE A 67 -0.57 7.38 -5.07
CA ILE A 67 0.46 6.38 -5.40
C ILE A 67 1.83 7.05 -5.49
N HIS A 68 1.94 8.13 -6.24
CA HIS A 68 3.20 8.84 -6.42
C HIS A 68 3.77 9.33 -5.08
N LYS A 69 2.94 9.95 -4.22
CA LYS A 69 3.33 10.41 -2.89
C LYS A 69 3.89 9.26 -2.02
N PHE A 70 3.22 8.11 -2.02
CA PHE A 70 3.67 6.97 -1.22
C PHE A 70 4.97 6.36 -1.76
N ARG A 71 5.16 6.30 -3.07
CA ARG A 71 6.44 5.89 -3.68
C ARG A 71 7.59 6.81 -3.25
N LEU A 72 7.37 8.13 -3.27
CA LEU A 72 8.36 9.10 -2.80
C LEU A 72 8.64 8.94 -1.29
N LYS A 73 7.58 8.77 -0.49
CA LYS A 73 7.71 8.51 0.94
C LYS A 73 8.53 7.24 1.21
N TYR A 74 8.23 6.14 0.51
CA TYR A 74 8.95 4.90 0.70
C TYR A 74 10.43 5.00 0.28
N ARG A 75 10.73 5.69 -0.80
CA ARG A 75 12.11 6.03 -1.17
C ARG A 75 12.83 6.80 -0.05
N GLN A 76 12.15 7.75 0.58
CA GLN A 76 12.68 8.47 1.74
C GLN A 76 12.91 7.52 2.94
N VAL A 77 11.98 6.61 3.21
CA VAL A 77 12.13 5.57 4.26
C VAL A 77 13.40 4.75 4.02
N LEU A 78 13.61 4.25 2.81
CA LEU A 78 14.82 3.50 2.46
C LEU A 78 16.09 4.31 2.74
N SER A 79 16.12 5.59 2.37
CA SER A 79 17.30 6.45 2.53
C SER A 79 17.55 6.90 3.97
N THR A 80 16.58 6.76 4.87
CA THR A 80 16.70 7.20 6.27
C THR A 80 16.68 6.05 7.28
N GLN A 81 16.43 4.80 6.83
CA GLN A 81 16.39 3.66 7.73
C GLN A 81 17.77 3.37 8.34
N PRO A 82 17.97 3.55 9.67
CA PRO A 82 19.25 3.29 10.30
C PRO A 82 19.51 1.79 10.46
N PHE A 83 20.78 1.41 10.53
CA PHE A 83 21.11 0.07 11.01
C PHE A 83 20.84 -0.04 12.52
N ALA A 84 20.42 -1.26 12.92
CA ALA A 84 20.26 -1.57 14.32
C ALA A 84 21.62 -1.56 15.04
N THR A 85 21.64 -1.11 16.29
CA THR A 85 22.82 -1.23 17.16
C THR A 85 22.97 -2.66 17.69
N MET A 86 24.19 -3.02 18.11
CA MET A 86 24.43 -4.34 18.71
C MET A 86 23.63 -4.56 20.00
N ASP A 87 23.35 -3.53 20.78
CA ASP A 87 22.53 -3.62 21.99
C ASP A 87 21.09 -4.03 21.68
N GLN A 88 20.55 -3.59 20.54
CA GLN A 88 19.20 -3.94 20.10
C GLN A 88 19.09 -5.38 19.60
N ILE A 89 20.16 -5.95 19.01
CA ILE A 89 20.13 -7.24 18.34
C ILE A 89 20.95 -8.33 19.03
N GLY A 90 21.95 -7.95 19.84
CA GLY A 90 22.88 -8.88 20.51
C GLY A 90 22.21 -10.02 21.27
N PRO A 91 21.16 -9.79 22.08
CA PRO A 91 20.46 -10.87 22.78
C PRO A 91 19.91 -11.97 21.86
N ARG A 92 19.53 -11.62 20.62
CA ARG A 92 19.04 -12.59 19.61
C ARG A 92 20.14 -13.51 19.07
N ALA A 93 21.41 -13.14 19.27
CA ALA A 93 22.55 -13.96 18.87
C ALA A 93 22.62 -15.28 19.65
N LEU A 94 22.05 -15.35 20.86
CA LEU A 94 22.01 -16.59 21.65
C LEU A 94 21.38 -17.76 20.92
N LEU A 95 20.37 -17.51 20.07
CA LEU A 95 19.68 -18.54 19.30
C LEU A 95 20.56 -19.20 18.22
N GLN A 96 21.61 -18.49 17.79
CA GLN A 96 22.50 -18.94 16.70
C GLN A 96 23.99 -18.88 17.12
N TYR A 97 24.25 -18.74 18.44
CA TYR A 97 25.61 -18.64 18.96
C TYR A 97 26.42 -19.90 18.62
N LYS A 98 27.64 -19.71 18.14
CA LYS A 98 28.55 -20.79 17.67
C LYS A 98 28.16 -21.44 16.33
N GLN A 99 27.05 -21.08 15.69
CA GLN A 99 26.76 -21.53 14.32
C GLN A 99 27.59 -20.78 13.25
N LEU A 100 27.93 -19.55 13.55
CA LEU A 100 28.79 -18.69 12.75
C LEU A 100 29.90 -18.10 13.65
N GLU A 101 30.94 -17.65 13.03
CA GLU A 101 31.95 -16.80 13.63
C GLU A 101 31.27 -15.52 14.15
N ASN A 102 31.70 -15.02 15.31
CA ASN A 102 30.99 -13.93 16.03
C ASN A 102 30.77 -12.67 15.16
N ARG A 103 31.76 -12.27 14.36
CA ARG A 103 31.66 -11.11 13.46
C ARG A 103 30.64 -11.34 12.35
N SER A 104 30.64 -12.54 11.78
CA SER A 104 29.68 -12.93 10.73
C SER A 104 28.26 -13.04 11.28
N LEU A 105 28.10 -13.56 12.49
CA LEU A 105 26.81 -13.60 13.17
C LEU A 105 26.28 -12.20 13.44
N ALA A 106 27.13 -11.30 13.96
CA ALA A 106 26.75 -9.92 14.20
C ALA A 106 26.27 -9.22 12.89
N ALA A 107 27.04 -9.38 11.81
CA ALA A 107 26.67 -8.82 10.51
C ALA A 107 25.32 -9.37 10.00
N LEU A 108 25.11 -10.71 10.08
CA LEU A 108 23.85 -11.33 9.71
C LEU A 108 22.66 -10.75 10.49
N LEU A 109 22.81 -10.53 11.80
CA LEU A 109 21.75 -9.98 12.63
C LEU A 109 21.44 -8.53 12.30
N VAL A 110 22.45 -7.72 11.98
CA VAL A 110 22.28 -6.32 11.53
C VAL A 110 21.47 -6.29 10.23
N TRP A 111 21.88 -7.05 9.22
CA TRP A 111 21.20 -7.10 7.93
C TRP A 111 19.76 -7.62 8.06
N ARG A 112 19.57 -8.70 8.79
CA ARG A 112 18.23 -9.26 9.03
C ARG A 112 17.30 -8.25 9.70
N LYS A 113 17.79 -7.52 10.72
CA LYS A 113 16.98 -6.52 11.41
C LYS A 113 16.66 -5.35 10.51
N TRP A 114 17.62 -4.87 9.73
CA TRP A 114 17.44 -3.75 8.82
C TRP A 114 16.41 -4.07 7.73
N LEU A 115 16.53 -5.24 7.09
CA LEU A 115 15.53 -5.69 6.10
C LEU A 115 14.14 -5.85 6.72
N TYR A 116 14.06 -6.42 7.92
CA TYR A 116 12.81 -6.57 8.62
C TYR A 116 12.14 -5.21 8.94
N ASP A 117 12.91 -4.21 9.36
CA ASP A 117 12.37 -2.89 9.65
C ASP A 117 11.86 -2.19 8.40
N ILE A 118 12.56 -2.34 7.28
CA ILE A 118 12.12 -1.85 5.96
C ILE A 118 10.82 -2.54 5.55
N ASP A 119 10.73 -3.86 5.65
CA ASP A 119 9.55 -4.64 5.29
C ASP A 119 8.33 -4.26 6.14
N ASN A 120 8.51 -4.10 7.44
CA ASN A 120 7.44 -3.63 8.32
C ASN A 120 6.88 -2.27 7.92
N ARG A 121 7.76 -1.33 7.54
CA ARG A 121 7.33 -0.02 7.06
C ARG A 121 6.67 -0.11 5.70
N ALA A 122 7.18 -0.94 4.80
CA ALA A 122 6.56 -1.20 3.52
C ALA A 122 5.14 -1.74 3.70
N ALA A 123 4.95 -2.73 4.57
CA ALA A 123 3.64 -3.32 4.84
C ALA A 123 2.63 -2.29 5.39
N GLN A 124 3.06 -1.42 6.32
CA GLN A 124 2.21 -0.35 6.85
C GLN A 124 1.86 0.69 5.78
N ASP A 125 2.86 1.18 5.03
CA ASP A 125 2.65 2.20 4.00
C ASP A 125 1.82 1.65 2.84
N THR A 126 1.91 0.36 2.54
CA THR A 126 1.08 -0.31 1.54
C THR A 126 -0.40 -0.32 1.98
N GLY A 127 -0.73 -0.67 3.23
CA GLY A 127 -2.10 -0.57 3.76
C GLY A 127 -2.64 0.85 3.67
N TYR A 128 -1.88 1.84 4.16
CA TYR A 128 -2.27 3.25 4.10
C TYR A 128 -2.40 3.81 2.67
N LEU A 129 -1.75 3.21 1.70
CA LEU A 129 -1.91 3.56 0.29
C LEU A 129 -3.18 2.93 -0.31
N PHE A 130 -3.35 1.62 -0.15
CA PHE A 130 -4.35 0.85 -0.89
C PHE A 130 -5.77 1.08 -0.38
N GLU A 131 -5.98 1.09 0.94
CA GLU A 131 -7.32 1.30 1.52
C GLU A 131 -8.01 2.59 0.99
N PRO A 132 -7.39 3.78 1.06
CA PRO A 132 -8.01 5.00 0.53
C PRO A 132 -8.16 5.02 -0.98
N VAL A 133 -7.18 4.46 -1.72
CA VAL A 133 -7.21 4.43 -3.18
C VAL A 133 -8.33 3.52 -3.67
N ILE A 134 -8.48 2.32 -3.10
CA ILE A 134 -9.57 1.41 -3.45
C ILE A 134 -10.91 2.01 -3.04
N SER A 135 -11.03 2.57 -1.82
CA SER A 135 -12.26 3.23 -1.37
C SER A 135 -12.69 4.36 -2.33
N ALA A 136 -11.75 5.20 -2.75
CA ALA A 136 -12.01 6.27 -3.72
C ALA A 136 -12.39 5.70 -5.09
N ALA A 137 -11.71 4.64 -5.55
CA ALA A 137 -12.02 3.98 -6.82
C ALA A 137 -13.43 3.39 -6.86
N LEU A 138 -13.91 2.91 -5.73
CA LEU A 138 -15.27 2.38 -5.59
C LEU A 138 -16.33 3.50 -5.45
N GLY A 139 -15.93 4.77 -5.36
CA GLY A 139 -16.84 5.88 -5.13
C GLY A 139 -17.39 5.95 -3.71
N GLY A 140 -16.77 5.22 -2.77
CA GLY A 140 -17.20 5.15 -1.37
C GLY A 140 -16.50 6.17 -0.47
N ALA A 141 -16.91 6.20 0.79
CA ALA A 141 -16.33 7.05 1.82
C ALA A 141 -15.65 6.23 2.92
N SER A 142 -14.42 6.59 3.27
CA SER A 142 -13.68 6.03 4.40
C SER A 142 -14.02 6.77 5.69
N PHE A 143 -14.16 6.04 6.79
CA PHE A 143 -14.49 6.62 8.10
C PHE A 143 -13.48 6.23 9.16
N GLY A 144 -12.82 7.24 9.73
CA GLY A 144 -12.06 7.04 10.96
C GLY A 144 -13.00 6.83 12.17
N ALA A 145 -12.50 6.20 13.22
CA ALA A 145 -13.30 5.84 14.41
C ALA A 145 -14.10 7.01 15.02
N ARG A 146 -13.60 8.24 14.93
CA ARG A 146 -14.30 9.42 15.51
C ARG A 146 -15.63 9.72 14.81
N ASN A 147 -15.67 9.60 13.49
CA ASN A 147 -16.81 10.04 12.65
C ASN A 147 -17.55 8.84 12.02
N SER A 148 -17.22 7.62 12.40
CA SER A 148 -17.81 6.41 11.82
C SER A 148 -19.28 6.26 12.20
N PRO A 149 -20.16 5.87 11.27
CA PRO A 149 -21.52 5.47 11.57
C PRO A 149 -21.58 4.09 12.25
N VAL A 150 -20.54 3.27 12.13
CA VAL A 150 -20.44 1.97 12.78
C VAL A 150 -19.89 2.15 14.19
N ARG A 151 -20.59 1.59 15.19
CA ARG A 151 -20.20 1.67 16.59
C ARG A 151 -19.70 0.33 17.11
N ARG A 152 -18.76 0.36 18.07
CA ARG A 152 -18.29 -0.85 18.73
C ARG A 152 -19.40 -1.45 19.59
N LEU A 153 -19.64 -2.75 19.48
CA LEU A 153 -20.62 -3.44 20.32
C LEU A 153 -20.20 -3.46 21.79
N SER A 154 -18.88 -3.52 22.07
CA SER A 154 -18.34 -3.50 23.44
C SER A 154 -18.43 -2.13 24.11
N ASP A 155 -18.47 -1.03 23.33
CA ASP A 155 -18.55 0.35 23.80
C ASP A 155 -19.18 1.25 22.72
N PRO A 156 -20.52 1.41 22.71
CA PRO A 156 -21.21 2.19 21.69
C PRO A 156 -20.85 3.68 21.65
N SER A 157 -20.15 4.21 22.67
CA SER A 157 -19.62 5.57 22.63
C SER A 157 -18.45 5.70 21.65
N LYS A 158 -17.78 4.59 21.30
CA LYS A 158 -16.65 4.54 20.41
C LYS A 158 -17.05 4.06 19.02
N GLY A 159 -16.60 4.79 18.00
CA GLY A 159 -16.77 4.38 16.61
C GLY A 159 -15.77 3.29 16.21
N ARG A 160 -16.12 2.56 15.18
CA ARG A 160 -15.26 1.62 14.48
C ARG A 160 -14.71 2.27 13.20
N GLN A 161 -13.44 2.12 12.91
CA GLN A 161 -12.90 2.49 11.59
C GLN A 161 -13.56 1.60 10.52
N VAL A 162 -13.91 2.19 9.38
CA VAL A 162 -14.45 1.49 8.22
C VAL A 162 -13.67 1.95 7.00
N ASP A 163 -13.14 1.02 6.23
CA ASP A 163 -12.28 1.35 5.09
C ASP A 163 -13.07 2.01 3.97
N CYS A 164 -14.31 1.54 3.73
CA CYS A 164 -15.19 2.11 2.72
C CYS A 164 -16.65 1.84 3.06
N ILE A 165 -17.51 2.83 2.88
CA ILE A 165 -18.98 2.66 2.88
C ILE A 165 -19.51 3.12 1.53
N ILE A 166 -20.30 2.25 0.88
CA ILE A 166 -21.02 2.50 -0.34
C ILE A 166 -22.48 2.05 -0.10
N ASP A 167 -23.43 2.95 -0.24
CA ASP A 167 -24.84 2.68 -0.01
C ASP A 167 -25.09 1.97 1.34
N ASP A 168 -25.56 0.73 1.31
CA ASP A 168 -25.83 -0.12 2.47
C ASP A 168 -24.71 -1.11 2.81
N ARG A 169 -23.53 -0.97 2.19
CA ARG A 169 -22.38 -1.87 2.35
C ARG A 169 -21.24 -1.20 3.10
N ALA A 170 -20.70 -1.88 4.11
CA ALA A 170 -19.51 -1.48 4.85
C ALA A 170 -18.37 -2.48 4.54
N TYR A 171 -17.33 -1.98 3.89
CA TYR A 171 -16.19 -2.76 3.41
C TYR A 171 -15.04 -2.75 4.41
N GLU A 172 -14.45 -3.90 4.58
CA GLU A 172 -13.10 -4.11 5.12
C GLU A 172 -12.22 -4.62 3.98
N ILE A 173 -11.18 -3.87 3.64
CA ILE A 173 -10.32 -4.12 2.48
C ILE A 173 -8.95 -4.55 2.98
N LYS A 174 -8.51 -5.75 2.60
CA LYS A 174 -7.22 -6.30 3.00
C LYS A 174 -6.42 -6.72 1.77
N ILE A 175 -5.17 -6.31 1.71
CA ILE A 175 -4.27 -6.84 0.70
C ILE A 175 -4.05 -8.32 0.98
N ARG A 176 -3.79 -8.68 2.24
CA ARG A 176 -3.67 -10.06 2.71
C ARG A 176 -4.08 -10.21 4.17
N VAL A 177 -4.48 -11.40 4.57
CA VAL A 177 -4.65 -11.77 5.96
C VAL A 177 -3.41 -12.54 6.43
N THR A 178 -2.63 -11.95 7.32
CA THR A 178 -1.41 -12.57 7.83
C THR A 178 -1.69 -13.38 9.10
N ILE A 179 -1.04 -14.54 9.21
CA ILE A 179 -1.06 -15.39 10.41
C ILE A 179 -0.21 -14.75 11.53
N ALA A 180 0.77 -13.93 11.17
CA ALA A 180 1.65 -13.28 12.11
C ALA A 180 0.86 -12.33 13.02
N ALA A 181 0.95 -12.60 14.28
CA ALA A 181 0.32 -11.91 15.39
C ALA A 181 0.53 -10.38 15.37
N SER A 182 -0.33 -9.66 14.69
CA SER A 182 -0.81 -8.42 15.23
C SER A 182 -1.51 -8.82 16.54
N GLY A 183 -1.11 -8.29 17.66
CA GLY A 183 -1.49 -8.79 18.99
C GLY A 183 -2.95 -9.21 19.13
N GLN A 184 -3.25 -10.19 19.97
CA GLN A 184 -4.57 -10.83 20.12
C GLN A 184 -5.76 -9.85 20.16
N GLY A 185 -5.56 -8.62 20.61
CA GLY A 185 -6.57 -7.57 20.62
C GLY A 185 -7.05 -7.13 19.24
N ARG A 186 -6.15 -6.95 18.29
CA ARG A 186 -6.48 -6.56 16.92
C ARG A 186 -7.26 -7.64 16.19
N TRP A 187 -6.89 -8.90 16.36
CA TRP A 187 -7.61 -10.02 15.75
C TRP A 187 -9.05 -10.12 16.24
N HIS A 188 -9.27 -9.94 17.53
CA HIS A 188 -10.63 -9.90 18.08
C HIS A 188 -11.45 -8.75 17.47
N GLU A 189 -10.83 -7.60 17.30
CA GLU A 189 -11.48 -6.46 16.63
C GLU A 189 -11.89 -6.79 15.19
N GLU A 190 -11.05 -7.47 14.42
CA GLU A 190 -11.37 -7.88 13.06
C GLU A 190 -12.56 -8.84 13.00
N LEU A 191 -12.63 -9.80 13.92
CA LEU A 191 -13.74 -10.75 14.01
C LEU A 191 -15.06 -10.12 14.48
N THR A 192 -15.02 -9.00 15.20
CA THR A 192 -16.23 -8.31 15.67
C THR A 192 -16.78 -7.31 14.65
N PHE A 193 -15.97 -6.82 13.73
CA PHE A 193 -16.36 -5.82 12.72
C PHE A 193 -17.65 -6.20 11.96
N PRO A 194 -17.81 -7.43 11.41
CA PRO A 194 -19.01 -7.75 10.64
C PRO A 194 -20.30 -7.65 11.48
N ALA A 195 -20.27 -8.04 12.75
CA ALA A 195 -21.41 -7.89 13.65
C ALA A 195 -21.69 -6.41 14.00
N GLU A 196 -20.64 -5.59 14.16
CA GLU A 196 -20.76 -4.15 14.42
C GLU A 196 -21.34 -3.42 13.20
N ALA A 197 -20.89 -3.74 11.99
CA ALA A 197 -21.43 -3.20 10.74
C ALA A 197 -22.92 -3.59 10.54
N ARG A 198 -23.25 -4.85 10.80
CA ARG A 198 -24.64 -5.33 10.72
C ARG A 198 -25.54 -4.63 11.73
N ALA A 199 -25.09 -4.44 12.95
CA ALA A 199 -25.84 -3.72 14.01
C ALA A 199 -26.07 -2.25 13.65
N ALA A 200 -25.17 -1.65 12.86
CA ALA A 200 -25.32 -0.30 12.33
C ALA A 200 -26.20 -0.22 11.06
N GLY A 201 -26.75 -1.34 10.59
CA GLY A 201 -27.63 -1.41 9.42
C GLY A 201 -26.94 -1.66 8.09
N PHE A 202 -25.62 -1.90 8.08
CA PHE A 202 -24.88 -2.18 6.86
C PHE A 202 -24.73 -3.68 6.61
N THR A 203 -24.56 -4.04 5.36
CA THR A 203 -24.08 -5.36 4.94
C THR A 203 -22.55 -5.34 5.00
N PRO A 204 -21.92 -6.11 5.88
CA PRO A 204 -20.46 -6.16 5.94
C PRO A 204 -19.91 -6.93 4.74
N VAL A 205 -18.89 -6.35 4.10
CA VAL A 205 -18.23 -6.92 2.92
C VAL A 205 -16.73 -7.03 3.21
N LEU A 206 -16.19 -8.25 3.07
CA LEU A 206 -14.76 -8.52 3.18
C LEU A 206 -14.17 -8.64 1.78
N VAL A 207 -13.16 -7.85 1.47
CA VAL A 207 -12.37 -7.93 0.22
C VAL A 207 -10.93 -8.25 0.59
N VAL A 208 -10.41 -9.39 0.13
CA VAL A 208 -9.01 -9.80 0.35
C VAL A 208 -8.36 -10.09 -1.00
N LEU A 209 -7.32 -9.33 -1.35
CA LEU A 209 -6.68 -9.42 -2.66
C LEU A 209 -5.74 -10.62 -2.78
N ASP A 210 -5.06 -11.01 -1.68
CA ASP A 210 -4.22 -12.20 -1.65
C ASP A 210 -5.09 -13.47 -1.55
N PRO A 211 -5.02 -14.39 -2.53
CA PRO A 211 -5.82 -15.61 -2.54
C PRO A 211 -5.30 -16.70 -1.59
N THR A 212 -4.14 -16.50 -0.94
CA THR A 212 -3.48 -17.52 -0.13
C THR A 212 -4.37 -17.96 1.03
N ASP A 213 -4.79 -19.22 0.99
CA ASP A 213 -5.61 -19.81 2.06
C ASP A 213 -4.83 -19.97 3.36
N ASN A 214 -5.47 -19.60 4.46
CA ASN A 214 -4.93 -19.79 5.80
C ASN A 214 -6.05 -19.85 6.85
N PRO A 215 -5.79 -20.47 8.03
CA PRO A 215 -6.81 -20.64 9.08
C PRO A 215 -7.43 -19.32 9.57
N LYS A 216 -6.67 -18.23 9.58
CA LYS A 216 -7.15 -16.91 10.00
C LYS A 216 -8.13 -16.33 8.99
N LEU A 217 -7.83 -16.45 7.70
CA LEU A 217 -8.74 -16.05 6.63
C LEU A 217 -10.06 -16.83 6.73
N ALA A 218 -9.98 -18.16 6.89
CA ALA A 218 -11.17 -19.00 7.03
C ALA A 218 -12.01 -18.64 8.29
N GLU A 219 -11.37 -18.25 9.39
CA GLU A 219 -12.06 -17.77 10.59
C GLU A 219 -12.79 -16.43 10.33
N LEU A 220 -12.13 -15.51 9.63
CA LEU A 220 -12.68 -14.20 9.28
C LEU A 220 -13.88 -14.34 8.34
N VAL A 221 -13.77 -15.13 7.28
CA VAL A 221 -14.86 -15.43 6.34
C VAL A 221 -16.09 -15.98 7.08
N ARG A 222 -15.89 -16.92 8.03
CA ARG A 222 -17.00 -17.44 8.86
C ARG A 222 -17.67 -16.35 9.68
N ALA A 223 -16.93 -15.37 10.21
CA ALA A 223 -17.51 -14.27 10.98
C ALA A 223 -18.42 -13.38 10.11
N TYR A 224 -18.03 -13.13 8.84
CA TYR A 224 -18.90 -12.40 7.90
C TYR A 224 -20.16 -13.19 7.55
N HIS A 225 -20.01 -14.47 7.20
CA HIS A 225 -21.16 -15.34 6.88
C HIS A 225 -22.16 -15.46 8.04
N ALA A 226 -21.67 -15.51 9.29
CA ALA A 226 -22.51 -15.65 10.47
C ALA A 226 -23.53 -14.51 10.63
N VAL A 227 -23.28 -13.34 10.02
CA VAL A 227 -24.17 -12.18 10.08
C VAL A 227 -24.79 -11.84 8.72
N GLY A 228 -24.70 -12.75 7.74
CA GLY A 228 -25.21 -12.53 6.38
C GLY A 228 -24.38 -11.49 5.60
N GLY A 229 -23.10 -11.40 5.86
CA GLY A 229 -22.15 -10.59 5.12
C GLY A 229 -21.65 -11.27 3.86
N GLU A 230 -20.95 -10.50 3.03
CA GLU A 230 -20.33 -10.94 1.77
C GLU A 230 -18.83 -11.06 1.93
N HIS A 231 -18.17 -11.86 1.08
CA HIS A 231 -16.72 -11.90 0.98
C HIS A 231 -16.27 -12.16 -0.45
N TYR A 232 -15.15 -11.56 -0.83
CA TYR A 232 -14.51 -11.71 -2.13
C TYR A 232 -13.00 -11.89 -1.93
N LEU A 233 -12.41 -12.93 -2.54
CA LEU A 233 -11.02 -13.33 -2.34
C LEU A 233 -10.31 -13.46 -3.69
N GLY A 234 -9.06 -13.01 -3.78
CA GLY A 234 -8.24 -13.16 -4.97
C GLY A 234 -8.92 -12.60 -6.22
N GLU A 235 -9.09 -13.41 -7.26
CA GLU A 235 -9.71 -13.01 -8.52
C GLU A 235 -11.17 -12.55 -8.38
N ASP A 236 -11.93 -13.15 -7.47
CA ASP A 236 -13.31 -12.70 -7.19
C ASP A 236 -13.29 -11.30 -6.53
N ALA A 237 -12.29 -11.00 -5.73
CA ALA A 237 -12.10 -9.66 -5.17
C ALA A 237 -11.81 -8.63 -6.27
N TRP A 238 -10.91 -8.91 -7.20
CA TRP A 238 -10.62 -8.05 -8.34
C TRP A 238 -11.83 -7.87 -9.26
N ALA A 239 -12.55 -8.93 -9.54
CA ALA A 239 -13.78 -8.86 -10.34
C ALA A 239 -14.84 -7.98 -9.65
N HIS A 240 -15.02 -8.13 -8.33
CA HIS A 240 -15.93 -7.31 -7.54
C HIS A 240 -15.53 -5.83 -7.57
N LEU A 241 -14.25 -5.51 -7.35
CA LEU A 241 -13.75 -4.14 -7.40
C LEU A 241 -13.97 -3.50 -8.77
N ARG A 242 -13.67 -4.22 -9.87
CA ARG A 242 -13.88 -3.74 -11.25
C ARG A 242 -15.33 -3.47 -11.57
N THR A 243 -16.24 -4.32 -11.10
CA THR A 243 -17.68 -4.17 -11.38
C THR A 243 -18.36 -3.13 -10.53
N THR A 244 -17.80 -2.79 -9.36
CA THR A 244 -18.34 -1.77 -8.44
C THR A 244 -17.82 -0.37 -8.80
N ALA A 245 -16.58 -0.26 -9.28
CA ALA A 245 -15.97 1.01 -9.67
C ALA A 245 -16.62 1.63 -10.93
N SER A 246 -16.47 2.96 -11.11
CA SER A 246 -16.79 3.59 -12.41
C SER A 246 -15.89 3.05 -13.53
N ALA A 247 -16.26 3.26 -14.78
CA ALA A 247 -15.50 2.79 -15.93
C ALA A 247 -14.06 3.31 -15.92
N GLU A 248 -13.86 4.59 -15.59
CA GLU A 248 -12.56 5.23 -15.47
C GLU A 248 -11.74 4.64 -14.32
N MET A 249 -12.38 4.43 -13.17
CA MET A 249 -11.69 3.86 -12.01
C MET A 249 -11.43 2.36 -12.15
N ALA A 250 -12.21 1.63 -12.92
CA ALA A 250 -11.89 0.25 -13.30
C ALA A 250 -10.60 0.20 -14.15
N VAL A 251 -10.43 1.12 -15.10
CA VAL A 251 -9.15 1.28 -15.86
C VAL A 251 -8.00 1.62 -14.92
N PHE A 252 -8.22 2.49 -13.94
CA PHE A 252 -7.21 2.85 -12.95
C PHE A 252 -6.76 1.64 -12.13
N LEU A 253 -7.70 0.90 -11.55
CA LEU A 253 -7.42 -0.28 -10.73
C LEU A 253 -6.63 -1.33 -11.51
N GLU A 254 -7.04 -1.59 -12.75
CA GLU A 254 -6.34 -2.55 -13.60
C GLU A 254 -4.91 -2.08 -13.91
N LYS A 255 -4.75 -0.84 -14.40
CA LYS A 255 -3.48 -0.34 -14.93
C LYS A 255 -2.43 -0.05 -13.86
N TYR A 256 -2.85 0.44 -12.69
CA TYR A 256 -1.93 0.96 -11.68
C TYR A 256 -1.83 0.11 -10.42
N ILE A 257 -2.69 -0.90 -10.29
CA ILE A 257 -2.70 -1.79 -9.12
C ILE A 257 -2.63 -3.25 -9.55
N HIS A 258 -3.66 -3.78 -10.21
CA HIS A 258 -3.77 -5.21 -10.51
C HIS A 258 -2.66 -5.70 -11.44
N ALA A 259 -2.57 -5.18 -12.65
CA ALA A 259 -1.54 -5.61 -13.61
C ALA A 259 -0.09 -5.46 -13.11
N PRO A 260 0.32 -4.38 -12.40
CA PRO A 260 1.64 -4.34 -11.78
C PRO A 260 1.88 -5.39 -10.71
N LEU A 261 0.87 -5.74 -9.91
CA LEU A 261 0.99 -6.81 -8.90
C LEU A 261 1.13 -8.17 -9.58
N ASP A 262 0.30 -8.49 -10.57
CA ASP A 262 0.38 -9.73 -11.34
C ASP A 262 1.74 -9.86 -12.04
N ALA A 263 2.22 -8.81 -12.67
CA ALA A 263 3.53 -8.82 -13.33
C ALA A 263 4.68 -9.16 -12.37
N VAL A 264 4.58 -8.80 -11.09
CA VAL A 264 5.57 -9.18 -10.07
C VAL A 264 5.35 -10.63 -9.61
N VAL A 265 4.09 -11.02 -9.35
CA VAL A 265 3.75 -12.38 -8.92
C VAL A 265 4.15 -13.41 -9.97
N ASP A 266 3.88 -13.13 -11.25
CA ASP A 266 4.16 -14.02 -12.36
C ASP A 266 5.65 -14.02 -12.78
N SER A 267 6.46 -13.11 -12.24
CA SER A 267 7.87 -12.99 -12.63
C SER A 267 8.78 -14.06 -12.06
N LEU A 268 8.31 -14.86 -11.09
CA LEU A 268 9.08 -15.91 -10.43
C LEU A 268 8.16 -17.06 -10.04
N SER A 269 8.38 -18.23 -10.62
CA SER A 269 7.63 -19.44 -10.26
C SER A 269 8.21 -20.11 -9.01
N ASP A 270 7.38 -20.89 -8.29
CA ASP A 270 7.80 -21.63 -7.07
C ASP A 270 8.92 -22.64 -7.33
N ASP A 271 9.05 -23.11 -8.57
CA ASP A 271 10.07 -24.10 -8.98
C ASP A 271 11.39 -23.45 -9.42
N GLU A 272 11.45 -22.11 -9.52
CA GLU A 272 12.67 -21.40 -9.93
C GLU A 272 13.56 -21.09 -8.74
N ALA A 273 14.89 -21.20 -8.95
CA ALA A 273 15.84 -20.76 -7.95
C ALA A 273 15.79 -19.23 -7.79
N LEU A 274 15.65 -18.78 -6.56
CA LEU A 274 15.68 -17.35 -6.26
C LEU A 274 16.99 -16.71 -6.75
N PRO A 275 16.94 -15.56 -7.42
CA PRO A 275 18.15 -14.78 -7.73
C PRO A 275 18.95 -14.46 -6.47
N ASN A 276 20.27 -14.51 -6.57
CA ASN A 276 21.14 -14.21 -5.43
C ASN A 276 20.96 -12.77 -4.97
N LEU A 277 20.76 -12.58 -3.67
CA LEU A 277 20.77 -11.28 -3.02
C LEU A 277 22.11 -11.00 -2.37
N GLN A 278 22.73 -9.87 -2.74
CA GLN A 278 23.94 -9.34 -2.10
C GLN A 278 23.67 -7.93 -1.59
N LEU A 279 24.06 -7.67 -0.35
CA LEU A 279 23.96 -6.37 0.29
C LEU A 279 25.34 -5.90 0.69
N SER A 280 25.71 -4.70 0.29
CA SER A 280 27.01 -4.10 0.62
C SER A 280 26.79 -2.74 1.25
N ASP A 281 27.31 -2.58 2.49
CA ASP A 281 27.34 -1.28 3.16
C ASP A 281 28.47 -0.43 2.55
N GLN A 282 28.09 0.77 2.13
CA GLN A 282 29.01 1.80 1.66
C GLN A 282 28.83 3.03 2.55
N VAL A 283 29.82 3.92 2.57
CA VAL A 283 29.87 5.04 3.53
C VAL A 283 28.57 5.84 3.61
N ASN A 284 27.92 6.09 2.47
CA ASN A 284 26.70 6.89 2.39
C ASN A 284 25.54 6.18 1.66
N SER A 285 25.66 4.89 1.42
CA SER A 285 24.62 4.13 0.69
C SER A 285 24.68 2.65 1.04
N VAL A 286 23.61 1.95 0.70
CA VAL A 286 23.58 0.49 0.64
C VAL A 286 23.42 0.10 -0.82
N GLN A 287 24.31 -0.75 -1.30
CA GLN A 287 24.17 -1.37 -2.61
C GLN A 287 23.40 -2.67 -2.47
N PHE A 288 22.33 -2.78 -3.24
CA PHE A 288 21.59 -4.01 -3.49
C PHE A 288 22.03 -4.58 -4.83
N LYS A 289 22.29 -5.87 -4.86
CA LYS A 289 22.44 -6.63 -6.09
C LYS A 289 21.56 -7.86 -6.01
N VAL A 290 20.64 -8.01 -6.97
CA VAL A 290 19.73 -9.15 -7.09
C VAL A 290 19.91 -9.74 -8.49
N GLY A 291 20.48 -10.94 -8.57
CA GLY A 291 20.91 -11.48 -9.86
C GLY A 291 21.89 -10.55 -10.55
N ASP A 292 21.55 -10.09 -11.74
CA ASP A 292 22.35 -9.14 -12.54
C ASP A 292 21.98 -7.67 -12.29
N ASP A 293 20.85 -7.41 -11.69
CA ASP A 293 20.38 -6.06 -11.37
C ASP A 293 21.06 -5.50 -10.12
N SER A 294 21.36 -4.20 -10.14
CA SER A 294 21.85 -3.51 -8.94
C SER A 294 21.35 -2.07 -8.86
N TRP A 295 21.14 -1.61 -7.63
CA TRP A 295 20.82 -0.21 -7.37
C TRP A 295 21.42 0.26 -6.04
N LEU A 296 21.55 1.57 -5.90
CA LEU A 296 22.04 2.21 -4.69
C LEU A 296 20.88 2.88 -3.94
N VAL A 297 20.80 2.60 -2.66
CA VAL A 297 19.91 3.31 -1.74
C VAL A 297 20.77 4.27 -0.92
N ALA A 298 20.58 5.57 -1.10
CA ALA A 298 21.26 6.58 -0.29
C ALA A 298 20.90 6.41 1.19
N ARG A 299 21.88 6.59 2.08
CA ARG A 299 21.67 6.59 3.53
C ARG A 299 21.93 7.99 4.09
N ALA A 300 21.03 8.47 4.92
CA ALA A 300 21.31 9.64 5.73
C ALA A 300 22.44 9.32 6.72
N ALA A 301 23.36 10.25 6.89
CA ALA A 301 24.39 10.14 7.92
C ALA A 301 23.71 9.96 9.29
N THR A 302 24.14 8.97 10.06
CA THR A 302 23.51 8.47 11.30
C THR A 302 23.50 9.50 12.47
N ARG A 303 23.85 10.76 12.24
CA ARG A 303 23.85 11.81 13.24
C ARG A 303 23.00 13.00 12.76
N GLY A 304 21.79 13.13 13.27
CA GLY A 304 20.99 14.35 13.13
C GLY A 304 19.47 14.23 13.00
N VAL A 305 18.90 13.05 12.96
CA VAL A 305 17.44 12.91 12.74
C VAL A 305 16.63 12.68 14.03
N LEU A 306 17.29 12.48 15.17
CA LEU A 306 16.59 12.25 16.45
C LEU A 306 16.21 13.54 17.21
N GLU A 307 16.54 14.73 16.70
CA GLU A 307 16.20 16.01 17.36
C GLU A 307 15.05 16.79 16.69
N ALA A 308 14.44 16.30 15.63
CA ALA A 308 13.42 17.05 14.87
C ALA A 308 11.95 16.62 15.12
N ASP A 309 11.70 15.58 15.90
CA ASP A 309 10.33 15.08 16.16
C ASP A 309 9.82 15.38 17.59
N GLU A 310 10.51 16.22 18.37
CA GLU A 310 10.05 16.71 19.70
C GLU A 310 9.86 18.25 19.75
N ALA A 311 9.41 18.87 18.66
CA ALA A 311 9.03 20.29 18.67
C ALA A 311 7.61 20.51 18.09
#